data_84eb568be7578a1bc7b50251c03ac6f2
#
_entry.id   84eb568be7578a1bc7b50251c03ac6f2
#
_cell.length_a   1.000
_cell.length_b   1.000
_cell.length_c   1.000
_cell.angle_alpha   90.00
_cell.angle_beta   90.00
_cell.angle_gamma   90.00
#
_symmetry.space_group_name_H-M   'P 1'
#
loop_
_entity.id
_entity.type
_entity.pdbx_description
1 polymer ?
#
loop_
_entity_poly.entity_id
_entity_poly.type
_entity_poly.pdbx_seq_one_letter_code
_entity_poly.pdbx_strand_id
1 'polypeptide(L)'
;MNISALFIRRPVLSTVLAFLILLLGIQGLFNLSVREYPEVEETVITVTTTYPGASPDLIQGFITSPIAAAVSTTENIDYVSSQSRPSASVVTVQMQLGSDPDAALTEVMSKVQQVRGQLPSEAEDPTIVKG
;
A
#
# COMPACT_ATOMS: atom_id res chain seq x y z
N MET A 1 -47.69 39.08 -1.72
CA MET A 1 -47.91 37.95 -0.85
C MET A 1 -46.62 37.68 -0.06
N ASN A 2 -46.71 37.73 1.23
CA ASN A 2 -45.53 37.60 2.08
C ASN A 2 -45.23 36.12 2.32
N ILE A 3 -43.96 35.68 2.11
CA ILE A 3 -43.54 34.29 2.29
C ILE A 3 -43.78 33.83 3.73
N SER A 4 -43.58 34.71 4.71
CA SER A 4 -43.85 34.45 6.11
C SER A 4 -45.31 34.13 6.38
N ALA A 5 -46.20 34.86 5.74
CA ALA A 5 -47.64 34.63 5.88
C ALA A 5 -48.06 33.29 5.29
N LEU A 6 -47.44 32.87 4.21
CA LEU A 6 -47.71 31.57 3.58
C LEU A 6 -47.31 30.42 4.52
N PHE A 7 -46.17 30.51 5.18
CA PHE A 7 -45.72 29.48 6.11
C PHE A 7 -46.57 29.43 7.39
N ILE A 8 -47.07 30.59 7.85
CA ILE A 8 -47.92 30.63 9.06
C ILE A 8 -49.30 30.03 8.75
N ARG A 9 -49.84 30.29 7.56
CA ARG A 9 -51.16 29.79 7.18
C ARG A 9 -51.18 28.32 6.80
N ARG A 10 -50.01 27.78 6.40
CA ARG A 10 -49.91 26.37 6.00
C ARG A 10 -48.76 25.69 6.72
N PRO A 11 -49.02 25.25 7.96
CA PRO A 11 -47.95 24.58 8.76
C PRO A 11 -47.48 23.29 8.12
N VAL A 12 -48.32 22.62 7.31
CA VAL A 12 -47.94 21.39 6.59
C VAL A 12 -46.84 21.66 5.57
N LEU A 13 -46.93 22.78 4.84
CA LEU A 13 -45.90 23.16 3.87
C LEU A 13 -44.57 23.43 4.54
N SER A 14 -44.58 24.09 5.68
CA SER A 14 -43.40 24.38 6.46
C SER A 14 -42.74 23.07 6.96
N THR A 15 -43.51 22.12 7.44
CA THR A 15 -43.07 20.83 7.91
C THR A 15 -42.43 20.01 6.77
N VAL A 16 -43.08 19.97 5.61
CA VAL A 16 -42.58 19.25 4.44
C VAL A 16 -41.24 19.85 3.96
N LEU A 17 -41.13 21.16 3.93
CA LEU A 17 -39.90 21.84 3.55
C LEU A 17 -38.77 21.54 4.51
N ALA A 18 -39.07 21.53 5.81
CA ALA A 18 -38.08 21.17 6.84
C ALA A 18 -37.57 19.72 6.69
N PHE A 19 -38.47 18.78 6.42
CA PHE A 19 -38.09 17.38 6.15
C PHE A 19 -37.23 17.26 4.90
N LEU A 20 -37.58 18.01 3.85
CA LEU A 20 -36.80 17.97 2.60
C LEU A 20 -35.37 18.43 2.83
N ILE A 21 -35.18 19.52 3.56
CA ILE A 21 -33.87 20.06 3.90
C ILE A 21 -33.10 19.07 4.77
N LEU A 22 -33.76 18.44 5.74
CA LEU A 22 -33.16 17.45 6.61
C LEU A 22 -32.66 16.22 5.83
N LEU A 23 -33.48 15.72 4.90
CA LEU A 23 -33.10 14.59 4.05
C LEU A 23 -31.90 14.89 3.15
N LEU A 24 -31.89 16.09 2.56
CA LEU A 24 -30.76 16.53 1.75
C LEU A 24 -29.48 16.65 2.57
N GLY A 25 -29.58 17.13 3.79
CA GLY A 25 -28.45 17.23 4.71
C GLY A 25 -27.88 15.87 5.10
N ILE A 26 -28.75 14.92 5.43
CA ILE A 26 -28.35 13.55 5.78
C ILE A 26 -27.70 12.88 4.57
N GLN A 27 -28.27 13.02 3.39
CA GLN A 27 -27.70 12.45 2.18
C GLN A 27 -26.32 13.04 1.86
N GLY A 28 -26.14 14.33 2.08
CA GLY A 28 -24.84 14.99 1.91
C GLY A 28 -23.79 14.47 2.87
N LEU A 29 -24.16 14.20 4.13
CA LEU A 29 -23.25 13.64 5.11
C LEU A 29 -22.80 12.22 4.75
N PHE A 30 -23.72 11.39 4.27
CA PHE A 30 -23.36 10.04 3.82
C PHE A 30 -22.43 10.06 2.61
N ASN A 31 -22.65 10.96 1.67
CA ASN A 31 -21.78 11.10 0.52
C ASN A 31 -20.38 11.58 0.90
N LEU A 32 -20.26 12.46 1.89
CA LEU A 32 -18.98 12.93 2.39
C LEU A 32 -18.20 11.81 3.07
N SER A 33 -18.85 10.93 3.81
CA SER A 33 -18.22 9.80 4.47
C SER A 33 -17.57 8.83 3.49
N VAL A 34 -18.19 8.62 2.32
CA VAL A 34 -17.70 7.70 1.29
C VAL A 34 -16.44 8.24 0.61
N ARG A 35 -16.25 9.57 0.57
CA ARG A 35 -15.08 10.19 -0.08
C ARG A 35 -13.85 10.29 0.80
N GLU A 36 -13.99 10.07 2.09
CA GLU A 36 -12.93 10.30 3.06
C GLU A 36 -11.86 9.20 3.08
N TYR A 37 -12.15 8.05 2.49
CA TYR A 37 -11.24 6.90 2.44
C TYR A 37 -11.03 6.43 1.00
N PRO A 38 -10.10 7.04 0.25
CA PRO A 38 -9.69 6.40 -1.00
C PRO A 38 -9.03 5.06 -0.66
N GLU A 39 -9.53 4.00 -1.25
CA GLU A 39 -9.02 2.63 -1.06
C GLU A 39 -7.68 2.42 -1.78
N VAL A 40 -6.80 3.39 -1.75
CA VAL A 40 -5.49 3.26 -2.38
C VAL A 40 -4.49 2.94 -1.28
N GLU A 41 -4.27 1.65 -1.06
CA GLU A 41 -3.23 1.19 -0.15
C GLU A 41 -1.91 1.09 -0.90
N GLU A 42 -0.87 1.63 -0.29
CA GLU A 42 0.48 1.42 -0.78
C GLU A 42 0.91 0.00 -0.44
N THR A 43 1.34 -0.74 -1.44
CA THR A 43 1.85 -2.08 -1.24
C THR A 43 3.37 -2.03 -1.08
N VAL A 44 3.85 -2.51 0.05
CA VAL A 44 5.27 -2.61 0.35
C VAL A 44 5.63 -4.08 0.56
N ILE A 45 6.63 -4.56 -0.15
CA ILE A 45 7.12 -5.93 -0.01
C ILE A 45 8.54 -5.86 0.52
N THR A 46 8.80 -6.56 1.62
CA THR A 46 10.11 -6.58 2.28
C THR A 46 10.74 -7.96 2.12
N VAL A 47 11.96 -7.99 1.59
CA VAL A 47 12.75 -9.21 1.45
C VAL A 47 13.90 -9.13 2.44
N THR A 48 13.91 -10.04 3.41
CA THR A 48 14.95 -10.11 4.44
C THR A 48 15.75 -11.37 4.26
N THR A 49 17.07 -11.23 4.17
CA THR A 49 17.99 -12.36 4.06
C THR A 49 19.01 -12.28 5.18
N THR A 50 19.19 -13.38 5.90
CA THR A 50 20.16 -13.48 6.98
C THR A 50 21.41 -14.22 6.51
N TYR A 51 22.57 -13.63 6.79
CA TYR A 51 23.86 -14.26 6.54
C TYR A 51 24.71 -14.10 7.81
N PRO A 52 24.72 -15.11 8.71
CA PRO A 52 25.41 -14.98 9.99
C PRO A 52 26.92 -14.74 9.83
N GLY A 53 27.41 -13.75 10.54
CA GLY A 53 28.84 -13.44 10.58
C GLY A 53 29.37 -12.60 9.42
N ALA A 54 28.51 -12.19 8.46
CA ALA A 54 28.93 -11.39 7.33
C ALA A 54 28.95 -9.89 7.66
N SER A 55 29.93 -9.18 7.12
CA SER A 55 29.98 -7.73 7.23
C SER A 55 28.96 -7.07 6.28
N PRO A 56 28.55 -5.82 6.53
CA PRO A 56 27.61 -5.13 5.63
C PRO A 56 28.12 -5.04 4.18
N ASP A 57 29.39 -4.83 3.97
CA ASP A 57 29.98 -4.75 2.63
C ASP A 57 29.84 -6.09 1.88
N LEU A 58 30.08 -7.19 2.57
CA LEU A 58 29.95 -8.52 2.01
C LEU A 58 28.50 -8.81 1.65
N ILE A 59 27.58 -8.48 2.55
CA ILE A 59 26.15 -8.65 2.33
C ILE A 59 25.66 -7.82 1.14
N GLN A 60 26.11 -6.59 1.03
CA GLN A 60 25.73 -5.72 -0.08
C GLN A 60 26.14 -6.34 -1.42
N GLY A 61 27.37 -6.84 -1.53
CA GLY A 61 27.87 -7.39 -2.78
C GLY A 61 27.28 -8.75 -3.15
N PHE A 62 27.08 -9.64 -2.19
CA PHE A 62 26.69 -11.01 -2.45
C PHE A 62 25.20 -11.28 -2.29
N ILE A 63 24.48 -10.47 -1.53
CA ILE A 63 23.05 -10.70 -1.22
C ILE A 63 22.20 -9.54 -1.68
N THR A 64 22.46 -8.34 -1.19
CA THR A 64 21.60 -7.17 -1.47
C THR A 64 21.58 -6.82 -2.95
N SER A 65 22.74 -6.76 -3.61
CA SER A 65 22.80 -6.39 -5.02
C SER A 65 22.09 -7.39 -5.95
N PRO A 66 22.29 -8.71 -5.83
CA PRO A 66 21.55 -9.66 -6.67
C PRO A 66 20.05 -9.61 -6.46
N ILE A 67 19.60 -9.51 -5.20
CA ILE A 67 18.17 -9.45 -4.87
C ILE A 67 17.57 -8.15 -5.37
N ALA A 68 18.21 -7.01 -5.11
CA ALA A 68 17.71 -5.71 -5.56
C ALA A 68 17.63 -5.65 -7.08
N ALA A 69 18.63 -6.14 -7.78
CA ALA A 69 18.62 -6.19 -9.24
C ALA A 69 17.47 -7.07 -9.78
N ALA A 70 17.24 -8.22 -9.14
CA ALA A 70 16.16 -9.12 -9.56
C ALA A 70 14.78 -8.52 -9.33
N VAL A 71 14.53 -7.97 -8.12
CA VAL A 71 13.21 -7.41 -7.81
C VAL A 71 12.93 -6.12 -8.57
N SER A 72 13.95 -5.39 -8.98
CA SER A 72 13.78 -4.16 -9.74
C SER A 72 13.20 -4.40 -11.15
N THR A 73 13.21 -5.62 -11.63
CA THR A 73 12.60 -6.00 -12.91
C THR A 73 11.10 -6.32 -12.79
N THR A 74 10.56 -6.30 -11.58
CA THR A 74 9.14 -6.54 -11.33
C THR A 74 8.31 -5.39 -11.89
N GLU A 75 7.16 -5.72 -12.47
CA GLU A 75 6.24 -4.71 -13.00
C GLU A 75 5.57 -3.91 -11.88
N ASN A 76 5.17 -2.69 -12.19
CA ASN A 76 4.45 -1.80 -11.29
C ASN A 76 5.23 -1.40 -10.03
N ILE A 77 6.55 -1.37 -10.10
CA ILE A 77 7.39 -0.89 -9.01
C ILE A 77 7.50 0.63 -9.06
N ASP A 78 7.33 1.28 -7.90
CA ASP A 78 7.59 2.71 -7.73
C ASP A 78 9.09 2.93 -7.49
N TYR A 79 9.64 2.30 -6.45
CA TYR A 79 11.07 2.32 -6.18
C TYR A 79 11.48 1.12 -5.33
N VAL A 80 12.78 0.84 -5.34
CA VAL A 80 13.38 -0.21 -4.51
C VAL A 80 14.42 0.45 -3.61
N SER A 81 14.33 0.20 -2.31
CA SER A 81 15.36 0.60 -1.37
C SER A 81 15.97 -0.62 -0.71
N SER A 82 17.22 -0.53 -0.33
CA SER A 82 17.93 -1.64 0.29
C SER A 82 18.79 -1.15 1.42
N GLN A 83 18.96 -2.02 2.42
CA GLN A 83 19.80 -1.75 3.56
C GLN A 83 20.60 -3.00 3.89
N SER A 84 21.91 -2.86 3.96
CA SER A 84 22.81 -3.93 4.39
C SER A 84 23.21 -3.68 5.82
N ARG A 85 23.00 -4.68 6.66
CA ARG A 85 23.36 -4.66 8.09
C ARG A 85 24.33 -5.79 8.38
N PRO A 86 25.04 -5.76 9.52
CA PRO A 86 25.81 -6.93 9.92
C PRO A 86 24.91 -8.16 10.00
N SER A 87 25.27 -9.20 9.27
CA SER A 87 24.57 -10.47 9.19
C SER A 87 23.17 -10.46 8.56
N ALA A 88 22.72 -9.31 8.02
CA ALA A 88 21.36 -9.23 7.45
C ALA A 88 21.29 -8.29 6.27
N SER A 89 20.43 -8.62 5.31
CA SER A 89 20.08 -7.78 4.18
C SER A 89 18.57 -7.54 4.17
N VAL A 90 18.17 -6.29 4.02
CA VAL A 90 16.76 -5.89 3.92
C VAL A 90 16.55 -5.15 2.61
N VAL A 91 15.73 -5.71 1.73
CA VAL A 91 15.35 -5.08 0.47
C VAL A 91 13.87 -4.76 0.53
N THR A 92 13.52 -3.50 0.37
CA THR A 92 12.14 -3.02 0.42
C THR A 92 11.71 -2.60 -0.98
N VAL A 93 10.61 -3.19 -1.45
CA VAL A 93 10.04 -2.91 -2.76
C VAL A 93 8.74 -2.13 -2.55
N GLN A 94 8.74 -0.87 -2.97
CA GLN A 94 7.54 -0.03 -2.95
C GLN A 94 6.84 -0.17 -4.28
N MET A 95 5.62 -0.68 -4.27
CA MET A 95 4.81 -0.85 -5.46
C MET A 95 4.06 0.43 -5.78
N GLN A 96 3.66 0.59 -7.05
CA GLN A 96 2.82 1.72 -7.45
C GLN A 96 1.43 1.61 -6.82
N LEU A 97 0.81 2.75 -6.59
CA LEU A 97 -0.54 2.82 -6.05
C LEU A 97 -1.52 2.09 -6.97
N GLY A 98 -2.41 1.31 -6.37
CA GLY A 98 -3.41 0.56 -7.11
C GLY A 98 -2.92 -0.77 -7.67
N SER A 99 -1.67 -1.18 -7.39
CA SER A 99 -1.17 -2.50 -7.77
C SER A 99 -1.83 -3.60 -6.96
N ASP A 100 -2.01 -4.78 -7.58
CA ASP A 100 -2.52 -5.95 -6.87
C ASP A 100 -1.43 -6.47 -5.92
N PRO A 101 -1.66 -6.44 -4.59
CA PRO A 101 -0.64 -6.88 -3.63
C PRO A 101 -0.25 -8.35 -3.78
N ASP A 102 -1.22 -9.22 -4.06
CA ASP A 102 -0.97 -10.65 -4.17
C ASP A 102 -0.18 -11.00 -5.43
N ALA A 103 -0.52 -10.37 -6.55
CA ALA A 103 0.22 -10.54 -7.79
C ALA A 103 1.65 -10.02 -7.66
N ALA A 104 1.83 -8.87 -7.02
CA ALA A 104 3.14 -8.28 -6.77
C ALA A 104 3.99 -9.18 -5.87
N LEU A 105 3.41 -9.71 -4.81
CA LEU A 105 4.10 -10.63 -3.90
C LEU A 105 4.57 -11.89 -4.64
N THR A 106 3.70 -12.49 -5.45
CA THR A 106 4.03 -13.68 -6.24
C THR A 106 5.17 -13.39 -7.20
N GLU A 107 5.14 -12.25 -7.88
CA GLU A 107 6.18 -11.87 -8.82
C GLU A 107 7.53 -11.63 -8.13
N VAL A 108 7.53 -10.95 -6.99
CA VAL A 108 8.74 -10.72 -6.20
C VAL A 108 9.31 -12.06 -5.71
N MET A 109 8.47 -12.96 -5.22
CA MET A 109 8.89 -14.29 -4.81
C MET A 109 9.54 -15.06 -5.96
N SER A 110 8.97 -15.00 -7.15
CA SER A 110 9.52 -15.63 -8.34
C SER A 110 10.89 -15.06 -8.72
N LYS A 111 11.03 -13.73 -8.67
CA LYS A 111 12.31 -13.07 -8.96
C LYS A 111 13.39 -13.43 -7.94
N VAL A 112 13.04 -13.48 -6.68
CA VAL A 112 13.97 -13.87 -5.60
C VAL A 112 14.41 -15.33 -5.77
N GLN A 113 13.50 -16.22 -6.13
CA GLN A 113 13.82 -17.63 -6.39
C GLN A 113 14.80 -17.79 -7.55
N GLN A 114 14.72 -16.94 -8.57
CA GLN A 114 15.64 -16.99 -9.71
C GLN A 114 17.10 -16.69 -9.31
N VAL A 115 17.28 -15.81 -8.33
CA VAL A 115 18.63 -15.42 -7.89
C VAL A 115 19.11 -16.19 -6.66
N ARG A 116 18.25 -17.00 -6.05
CA ARG A 116 18.58 -17.76 -4.85
C ARG A 116 19.81 -18.65 -5.06
N GLY A 117 19.94 -19.25 -6.23
CA GLY A 117 21.10 -20.08 -6.57
C GLY A 117 22.41 -19.29 -6.70
N GLN A 118 22.34 -17.97 -6.85
CA GLN A 118 23.50 -17.08 -6.90
C GLN A 118 23.94 -16.60 -5.52
N LEU A 119 23.08 -16.80 -4.51
CA LEU A 119 23.41 -16.41 -3.16
C LEU A 119 24.40 -17.41 -2.54
N PRO A 120 25.26 -16.95 -1.59
CA PRO A 120 26.15 -17.87 -0.88
C PRO A 120 25.37 -18.98 -0.17
N SER A 121 25.90 -20.19 -0.17
CA SER A 121 25.25 -21.33 0.48
C SER A 121 25.11 -21.15 1.98
N GLU A 122 25.95 -20.32 2.59
CA GLU A 122 25.90 -20.00 4.02
C GLU A 122 24.81 -19.01 4.39
N ALA A 123 24.25 -18.29 3.40
CA ALA A 123 23.12 -17.40 3.63
C ALA A 123 21.83 -18.20 3.81
N GLU A 124 21.00 -17.75 4.73
CA GLU A 124 19.69 -18.35 4.93
C GLU A 124 18.75 -17.98 3.77
N ASP A 125 17.66 -18.73 3.66
CA ASP A 125 16.65 -18.45 2.63
C ASP A 125 16.02 -17.07 2.84
N PRO A 126 15.84 -16.28 1.78
CA PRO A 126 15.17 -14.99 1.90
C PRO A 126 13.72 -15.15 2.39
N THR A 127 13.36 -14.30 3.34
CA THR A 127 11.99 -14.22 3.85
C THR A 127 11.29 -13.02 3.20
N ILE A 128 10.15 -13.25 2.60
CA ILE A 128 9.40 -12.22 1.88
C ILE A 128 8.10 -11.96 2.62
N VAL A 129 7.89 -10.69 3.00
CA VAL A 129 6.71 -10.26 3.75
C VAL A 129 6.05 -9.11 3.02
N LYS A 130 4.73 -9.19 2.92
CA LYS A 130 3.90 -8.09 2.41
C LYS A 130 3.45 -7.26 3.61
N GLY A 131 3.90 -6.04 3.65
CA GLY A 131 3.58 -5.12 4.74
C GLY A 131 2.84 -3.90 4.29
#